data_e8fc75a8a69db4519428799bb0e2c323
#
_entry.id   e8fc75a8a69db4519428799bb0e2c323
#
_cell.length_a   1.000
_cell.length_b   1.000
_cell.length_c   1.000
_cell.angle_alpha   90.00
_cell.angle_beta   90.00
_cell.angle_gamma   90.00
#
_symmetry.space_group_name_H-M   'P 1'
#
loop_
_entity.id
_entity.type
_entity.pdbx_description
1 polymer ?
#
loop_
_entity_poly.entity_id
_entity_poly.type
_entity_poly.pdbx_seq_one_letter_code
_entity_poly.pdbx_strand_id
1 'polypeptide(L)'
;MKKKYLALVLAACMTASLAACGSTAADTSAPAATTEEAADTAAAESTEAADTAAATGEHGPSSEAAPAWEDYDARIAAIRSETDLVKREALMHEAEDELMNTWAVVPLYYYNDSYLQKTDVENIYSNLFGFKYFGFAKTPTNTLDLQIASEPDKLDPALNSTVDGACLAILNFSGLFAYDENGQLGPELADSYEMSEDGMTYTFTMKDGLKWSDGEALDANDVLYSWNRLADENTAADYSYLCSVFATKDDGTLDIEASEDGKTFTAHLNAPCAYFLDLCAFPAFYPVPQQAVEAADGADTNPGAWALEAGFVGSGPFVLTEWKHNESMTYEPNPNYWAADKVSLTKINFMLSSDDTAIYNAFQDGSLQFADTIPTDMMATVKDTPEYHKIPTLGTYYCGFNVNSELFAGKTVEEAAAMREAFTLLIDRQYIVDAIAQANQEVANTFIPTGMSDGNGGEFRANDDAYTYPDEENVGYFNPTDMEGNTEKAIELLKSAGYEFDESGMLSANTPINMTYLTNDSEGNVKIGEAIQQDFAMIGINVTVETREWSVFLNERKDGQFDFAREGWLADYNDPINMLEMWITGSGNNDCQYGR
;
A
#
# COMPACT_ATOMS: atom_id res chain seq x y z
N MET A 1 -18.92 20.34 -38.18
CA MET A 1 -18.08 19.89 -39.29
C MET A 1 -16.58 19.78 -38.89
N LYS A 2 -16.23 19.91 -37.63
CA LYS A 2 -14.82 19.79 -37.16
C LYS A 2 -14.45 18.42 -36.55
N LYS A 3 -15.42 17.54 -36.31
CA LYS A 3 -15.18 16.19 -35.71
C LYS A 3 -14.78 15.09 -36.71
N LYS A 4 -14.61 15.39 -38.00
CA LYS A 4 -14.24 14.37 -39.01
C LYS A 4 -12.77 14.43 -39.48
N TYR A 5 -11.99 15.37 -38.99
CA TYR A 5 -10.58 15.50 -39.38
C TYR A 5 -9.59 14.85 -38.39
N LEU A 6 -10.00 14.59 -37.16
CA LEU A 6 -9.12 14.00 -36.15
C LEU A 6 -8.95 12.47 -36.32
N ALA A 7 -9.96 11.80 -36.91
CA ALA A 7 -9.90 10.36 -37.17
C ALA A 7 -9.04 9.91 -38.36
N LEU A 8 -8.57 10.86 -39.19
CA LEU A 8 -7.79 10.54 -40.39
C LEU A 8 -6.27 10.69 -40.22
N VAL A 9 -5.82 11.32 -39.14
CA VAL A 9 -4.39 11.49 -38.86
C VAL A 9 -3.82 10.31 -38.07
N LEU A 10 -4.62 9.65 -37.25
CA LEU A 10 -4.20 8.43 -36.53
C LEU A 10 -4.03 7.18 -37.42
N ALA A 11 -4.67 7.13 -38.58
CA ALA A 11 -4.56 5.98 -39.50
C ALA A 11 -3.33 6.01 -40.41
N ALA A 12 -2.57 7.09 -40.43
CA ALA A 12 -1.41 7.28 -41.34
C ALA A 12 -0.05 6.96 -40.71
N CYS A 13 0.03 6.80 -39.38
CA CYS A 13 1.30 6.52 -38.68
C CYS A 13 1.56 5.02 -38.43
N MET A 14 0.58 4.14 -38.66
CA MET A 14 0.73 2.70 -38.42
C MET A 14 1.17 1.86 -39.63
N THR A 15 1.56 2.44 -40.75
CA THR A 15 1.93 1.70 -41.97
C THR A 15 3.39 1.82 -42.42
N ALA A 16 4.29 2.36 -41.61
CA ALA A 16 5.68 2.62 -42.02
C ALA A 16 6.77 1.81 -41.35
N SER A 17 6.48 0.77 -40.57
CA SER A 17 7.52 -0.02 -39.87
C SER A 17 7.53 -1.54 -40.13
N LEU A 18 7.05 -1.98 -41.29
CA LEU A 18 7.13 -3.39 -41.72
C LEU A 18 7.78 -3.53 -43.08
N ALA A 19 9.09 -3.24 -43.19
CA ALA A 19 9.91 -3.72 -44.30
C ALA A 19 11.40 -3.48 -44.01
N ALA A 20 12.08 -4.42 -43.36
CA ALA A 20 13.46 -4.79 -43.61
C ALA A 20 13.98 -5.77 -42.55
N CYS A 21 13.97 -7.05 -42.85
CA CYS A 21 15.06 -8.02 -42.57
C CYS A 21 14.73 -9.33 -43.24
N GLY A 22 15.33 -9.55 -44.36
CA GLY A 22 15.40 -10.84 -45.05
C GLY A 22 16.83 -11.39 -44.96
N SER A 23 16.87 -12.64 -44.45
CA SER A 23 17.80 -13.71 -44.72
C SER A 23 19.31 -13.47 -44.78
N THR A 24 20.10 -14.24 -44.00
CA THR A 24 20.83 -15.40 -44.48
C THR A 24 21.49 -16.20 -43.33
N ALA A 25 21.35 -17.49 -43.40
CA ALA A 25 22.00 -18.49 -42.54
C ALA A 25 23.44 -18.79 -42.97
N ALA A 26 24.27 -19.22 -42.02
CA ALA A 26 25.30 -20.27 -42.07
C ALA A 26 26.23 -20.11 -40.86
N ASP A 27 26.23 -21.00 -39.93
CA ASP A 27 26.88 -22.28 -39.73
C ASP A 27 28.34 -22.18 -39.21
N THR A 28 28.57 -23.05 -38.22
CA THR A 28 29.79 -23.72 -37.75
C THR A 28 30.53 -23.21 -36.52
N SER A 29 30.44 -24.12 -35.52
CA SER A 29 31.52 -24.71 -34.69
C SER A 29 32.15 -23.93 -33.55
N ALA A 30 31.93 -24.50 -32.38
CA ALA A 30 32.83 -24.41 -31.24
C ALA A 30 34.19 -25.12 -31.50
N PRO A 31 35.22 -24.86 -30.72
CA PRO A 31 35.50 -25.73 -29.59
C PRO A 31 36.06 -25.06 -28.30
N ALA A 32 35.76 -25.74 -27.26
CA ALA A 32 36.29 -26.01 -25.94
C ALA A 32 37.66 -25.46 -25.47
N ALA A 33 37.62 -25.08 -24.18
CA ALA A 33 38.51 -25.36 -23.05
C ALA A 33 39.95 -24.78 -23.03
N THR A 34 40.28 -24.11 -21.94
CA THR A 34 41.13 -24.55 -20.82
C THR A 34 41.40 -23.43 -19.83
N THR A 35 41.09 -23.71 -18.59
CA THR A 35 41.83 -23.60 -17.31
C THR A 35 43.08 -22.73 -17.20
N GLU A 36 43.12 -22.04 -16.08
CA GLU A 36 44.14 -21.86 -15.02
C GLU A 36 44.29 -20.39 -14.65
N GLU A 37 43.97 -20.11 -13.45
CA GLU A 37 44.67 -20.00 -12.16
C GLU A 37 45.45 -18.70 -11.93
N ALA A 38 45.12 -18.18 -10.80
CA ALA A 38 45.95 -17.68 -9.71
C ALA A 38 46.17 -16.17 -9.56
N ALA A 39 45.68 -15.79 -8.43
CA ALA A 39 46.38 -15.12 -7.33
C ALA A 39 46.57 -13.59 -7.37
N ASP A 40 45.89 -13.01 -6.45
CA ASP A 40 46.43 -12.36 -5.24
C ASP A 40 46.71 -10.85 -5.28
N THR A 41 46.32 -10.28 -4.17
CA THR A 41 46.71 -9.01 -3.50
C THR A 41 46.01 -7.74 -3.99
N ALA A 42 45.29 -7.04 -3.18
CA ALA A 42 45.53 -6.45 -1.89
C ALA A 42 44.32 -5.67 -1.44
N ALA A 43 44.04 -5.78 -0.17
CA ALA A 43 43.11 -4.98 0.59
C ALA A 43 43.42 -3.47 0.51
N ALA A 44 42.35 -2.69 0.42
CA ALA A 44 42.35 -1.35 1.01
C ALA A 44 41.02 -1.18 1.71
N GLU A 45 41.10 -1.14 3.02
CA GLU A 45 40.06 -0.71 3.94
C GLU A 45 39.56 0.68 3.57
N SER A 46 38.24 0.83 3.53
CA SER A 46 37.60 2.04 4.01
C SER A 46 36.31 1.64 4.68
N THR A 47 36.41 1.37 5.96
CA THR A 47 35.33 1.46 6.92
C THR A 47 34.92 2.91 7.02
N GLU A 48 33.78 3.27 6.46
CA GLU A 48 32.97 4.33 7.02
C GLU A 48 31.68 3.69 7.52
N ALA A 49 31.61 3.64 8.84
CA ALA A 49 30.40 3.34 9.57
C ALA A 49 29.36 4.39 9.18
N ALA A 50 28.23 3.95 8.65
CA ALA A 50 27.03 4.77 8.64
C ALA A 50 26.63 4.96 10.10
N ASP A 51 26.87 6.18 10.58
CA ASP A 51 26.44 6.66 11.88
C ASP A 51 24.91 6.82 11.81
N THR A 52 24.17 5.84 12.33
CA THR A 52 22.76 5.99 12.62
C THR A 52 22.64 6.91 13.84
N ALA A 53 22.79 8.19 13.61
CA ALA A 53 22.42 9.18 14.59
C ALA A 53 20.89 9.21 14.67
N ALA A 54 20.35 8.82 15.81
CA ALA A 54 18.99 9.13 16.19
C ALA A 54 18.76 10.62 16.00
N ALA A 55 17.89 10.96 15.03
CA ALA A 55 17.62 12.35 14.68
C ALA A 55 16.69 12.98 15.71
N THR A 56 17.25 13.53 16.77
CA THR A 56 16.66 14.63 17.53
C THR A 56 17.18 15.95 16.96
N GLY A 57 16.74 16.29 15.76
CA GLY A 57 17.06 17.54 15.07
C GLY A 57 15.77 18.17 14.57
N GLU A 58 15.73 19.50 14.58
CA GLU A 58 14.67 20.27 13.95
C GLU A 58 14.50 19.77 12.50
N HIS A 59 13.43 19.01 12.22
CA HIS A 59 13.09 18.54 10.90
C HIS A 59 12.38 19.66 10.14
N GLY A 60 13.17 20.49 9.48
CA GLY A 60 12.67 21.42 8.45
C GLY A 60 12.73 20.76 7.07
N PRO A 61 11.99 21.31 6.07
CA PRO A 61 12.03 20.79 4.71
C PRO A 61 13.47 20.79 4.16
N SER A 62 13.90 19.70 3.52
CA SER A 62 15.23 19.57 2.93
C SER A 62 15.41 20.44 1.67
N SER A 63 14.31 20.96 1.11
CA SER A 63 14.22 21.82 -0.06
C SER A 63 13.42 23.09 0.24
N GLU A 64 13.84 24.25 -0.31
CA GLU A 64 13.07 25.50 -0.24
C GLU A 64 11.68 25.39 -0.94
N ALA A 65 11.48 24.40 -1.78
CA ALA A 65 10.24 24.13 -2.49
C ALA A 65 9.28 23.21 -1.73
N ALA A 66 9.75 22.54 -0.68
CA ALA A 66 8.92 21.66 0.13
C ALA A 66 8.07 22.47 1.14
N PRO A 67 6.81 22.05 1.41
CA PRO A 67 5.98 22.70 2.40
C PRO A 67 6.54 22.49 3.83
N ALA A 68 6.35 23.47 4.71
CA ALA A 68 6.48 23.25 6.15
C ALA A 68 5.39 22.28 6.61
N TRP A 69 5.69 21.41 7.59
CA TRP A 69 4.79 20.30 7.92
C TRP A 69 4.45 20.17 9.41
N GLU A 70 5.02 21.04 10.24
CA GLU A 70 4.82 21.03 11.69
C GLU A 70 3.35 21.30 12.10
N ASP A 71 2.63 22.12 11.32
CA ASP A 71 1.22 22.43 11.57
C ASP A 71 0.35 21.20 11.27
N TYR A 72 0.67 20.43 10.22
CA TYR A 72 0.01 19.16 9.90
C TYR A 72 0.21 18.13 11.03
N ASP A 73 1.46 17.93 11.46
CA ASP A 73 1.78 17.02 12.57
C ASP A 73 1.00 17.38 13.84
N ALA A 74 0.95 18.68 14.17
CA ALA A 74 0.21 19.18 15.32
C ALA A 74 -1.31 18.95 15.16
N ARG A 75 -1.86 19.07 13.94
CA ARG A 75 -3.26 18.83 13.64
C ARG A 75 -3.62 17.36 13.81
N ILE A 76 -2.80 16.45 13.29
CA ILE A 76 -3.01 15.00 13.49
C ILE A 76 -2.97 14.64 14.98
N ALA A 77 -2.04 15.21 15.75
CA ALA A 77 -2.00 15.02 17.20
C ALA A 77 -3.28 15.56 17.90
N ALA A 78 -3.82 16.69 17.43
CA ALA A 78 -5.07 17.23 17.94
C ALA A 78 -6.29 16.33 17.60
N ILE A 79 -6.36 15.78 16.37
CA ILE A 79 -7.42 14.84 15.95
C ILE A 79 -7.42 13.59 16.84
N ARG A 80 -6.24 13.04 17.12
CA ARG A 80 -6.10 11.84 17.97
C ARG A 80 -6.58 12.05 19.40
N SER A 81 -6.50 13.27 19.92
CA SER A 81 -6.90 13.61 21.29
C SER A 81 -8.29 14.25 21.40
N GLU A 82 -8.96 14.59 20.30
CA GLU A 82 -10.27 15.23 20.32
C GLU A 82 -11.39 14.19 20.57
N THR A 83 -12.21 14.44 21.57
CA THR A 83 -13.33 13.56 21.98
C THR A 83 -14.69 14.07 21.53
N ASP A 84 -14.78 15.32 21.10
CA ASP A 84 -15.99 15.90 20.48
C ASP A 84 -15.97 15.52 18.99
N LEU A 85 -16.83 14.58 18.58
CA LEU A 85 -16.83 14.01 17.23
C LEU A 85 -17.03 15.07 16.13
N VAL A 86 -17.84 16.10 16.38
CA VAL A 86 -18.05 17.20 15.41
C VAL A 86 -16.80 18.04 15.22
N LYS A 87 -16.07 18.31 16.30
CA LYS A 87 -14.78 19.03 16.19
C LYS A 87 -13.68 18.15 15.58
N ARG A 88 -13.70 16.83 15.88
CA ARG A 88 -12.77 15.89 15.32
C ARG A 88 -12.92 15.80 13.80
N GLU A 89 -14.16 15.70 13.33
CA GLU A 89 -14.52 15.73 11.91
C GLU A 89 -14.01 17.02 11.23
N ALA A 90 -14.28 18.19 11.81
CA ALA A 90 -13.80 19.47 11.28
C ALA A 90 -12.26 19.52 11.20
N LEU A 91 -11.53 19.01 12.20
CA LEU A 91 -10.07 18.93 12.18
C LEU A 91 -9.56 17.97 11.11
N MET A 92 -10.27 16.87 10.82
CA MET A 92 -9.92 15.93 9.76
C MET A 92 -10.10 16.56 8.37
N HIS A 93 -11.17 17.34 8.15
CA HIS A 93 -11.32 18.13 6.91
C HIS A 93 -10.21 19.17 6.76
N GLU A 94 -9.85 19.89 7.83
CA GLU A 94 -8.73 20.82 7.78
C GLU A 94 -7.40 20.12 7.46
N ALA A 95 -7.19 18.88 7.92
CA ALA A 95 -6.00 18.08 7.59
C ALA A 95 -6.01 17.63 6.12
N GLU A 96 -7.15 17.18 5.60
CA GLU A 96 -7.27 16.85 4.17
C GLU A 96 -7.07 18.09 3.29
N ASP A 97 -7.62 19.25 3.67
CA ASP A 97 -7.38 20.51 2.98
C ASP A 97 -5.90 20.85 2.91
N GLU A 98 -5.18 20.76 4.03
CA GLU A 98 -3.75 21.04 4.09
C GLU A 98 -2.96 20.08 3.21
N LEU A 99 -3.25 18.79 3.27
CA LEU A 99 -2.63 17.75 2.44
C LEU A 99 -2.88 18.01 0.95
N MET A 100 -4.13 18.17 0.56
CA MET A 100 -4.53 18.33 -0.84
C MET A 100 -4.06 19.65 -1.44
N ASN A 101 -3.97 20.73 -0.67
CA ASN A 101 -3.43 22.02 -1.11
C ASN A 101 -1.92 21.98 -1.43
N THR A 102 -1.19 20.95 -1.00
CA THR A 102 0.19 20.74 -1.45
C THR A 102 0.28 20.26 -2.90
N TRP A 103 -0.80 19.64 -3.40
CA TRP A 103 -0.88 18.96 -4.69
C TRP A 103 0.19 17.88 -4.91
N ALA A 104 0.82 17.42 -3.84
CA ALA A 104 1.77 16.31 -3.94
C ALA A 104 1.07 14.94 -3.94
N VAL A 105 -0.11 14.84 -3.35
CA VAL A 105 -0.99 13.67 -3.43
C VAL A 105 -1.96 13.90 -4.60
N VAL A 106 -1.93 12.99 -5.58
CA VAL A 106 -2.64 13.11 -6.85
C VAL A 106 -3.64 11.95 -7.00
N PRO A 107 -4.87 12.06 -6.48
CA PRO A 107 -5.87 11.01 -6.58
C PRO A 107 -6.23 10.72 -8.03
N LEU A 108 -6.34 9.44 -8.40
CA LEU A 108 -6.75 9.01 -9.74
C LEU A 108 -8.15 8.38 -9.74
N TYR A 109 -8.37 7.37 -8.90
CA TYR A 109 -9.68 6.73 -8.73
C TYR A 109 -9.80 6.06 -7.35
N TYR A 110 -11.03 5.83 -6.91
CA TYR A 110 -11.29 5.06 -5.70
C TYR A 110 -11.29 3.58 -6.02
N TYR A 111 -10.69 2.78 -5.12
CA TYR A 111 -10.52 1.36 -5.34
C TYR A 111 -11.85 0.59 -5.36
N ASN A 112 -11.88 -0.37 -6.24
CA ASN A 112 -12.68 -1.57 -6.12
C ASN A 112 -11.71 -2.75 -6.19
N ASP A 113 -11.79 -3.66 -5.24
CA ASP A 113 -11.08 -4.92 -5.34
C ASP A 113 -11.82 -5.86 -6.31
N SER A 114 -11.09 -6.53 -7.18
CA SER A 114 -11.68 -7.49 -8.11
C SER A 114 -10.74 -8.66 -8.36
N TYR A 115 -11.30 -9.87 -8.33
CA TYR A 115 -10.55 -11.10 -8.51
C TYR A 115 -11.38 -12.16 -9.26
N LEU A 116 -10.70 -13.19 -9.73
CA LEU A 116 -11.32 -14.37 -10.32
C LEU A 116 -11.27 -15.54 -9.34
N GLN A 117 -12.41 -16.21 -9.13
CA GLN A 117 -12.54 -17.38 -8.28
C GLN A 117 -13.35 -18.46 -8.99
N LYS A 118 -12.88 -19.71 -9.00
CA LYS A 118 -13.65 -20.84 -9.54
C LYS A 118 -14.93 -21.04 -8.75
N THR A 119 -16.02 -21.34 -9.46
CA THR A 119 -17.38 -21.44 -8.87
C THR A 119 -17.57 -22.61 -7.91
N ASP A 120 -16.64 -23.56 -7.86
CA ASP A 120 -16.61 -24.68 -6.93
C ASP A 120 -15.69 -24.46 -5.73
N VAL A 121 -15.14 -23.24 -5.58
CA VAL A 121 -14.44 -22.79 -4.38
C VAL A 121 -15.39 -21.98 -3.52
N GLU A 122 -15.46 -22.33 -2.24
CA GLU A 122 -16.35 -21.68 -1.27
C GLU A 122 -15.52 -21.09 -0.12
N ASN A 123 -16.09 -20.13 0.60
CA ASN A 123 -15.56 -19.53 1.83
C ASN A 123 -14.22 -18.79 1.67
N ILE A 124 -13.90 -18.28 0.49
CA ILE A 124 -12.97 -17.14 0.38
C ILE A 124 -13.81 -15.89 0.57
N TYR A 125 -13.36 -14.98 1.41
CA TYR A 125 -14.00 -13.69 1.60
C TYR A 125 -12.95 -12.58 1.73
N SER A 126 -13.37 -11.36 1.42
CA SER A 126 -12.56 -10.15 1.54
C SER A 126 -13.29 -9.14 2.41
N ASN A 127 -12.55 -8.26 3.07
CA ASN A 127 -13.12 -7.14 3.82
C ASN A 127 -12.99 -5.82 3.04
N LEU A 128 -13.49 -4.72 3.62
CA LEU A 128 -13.42 -3.38 3.02
C LEU A 128 -11.99 -2.81 2.92
N PHE A 129 -11.03 -3.46 3.56
CA PHE A 129 -9.62 -3.07 3.60
C PHE A 129 -8.77 -3.86 2.59
N GLY A 130 -9.40 -4.70 1.76
CA GLY A 130 -8.71 -5.51 0.75
C GLY A 130 -8.08 -6.80 1.28
N PHE A 131 -8.20 -7.11 2.57
CA PHE A 131 -7.64 -8.34 3.13
C PHE A 131 -8.48 -9.54 2.71
N LYS A 132 -7.83 -10.59 2.20
CA LYS A 132 -8.45 -11.81 1.73
C LYS A 132 -8.16 -12.98 2.67
N TYR A 133 -9.19 -13.70 3.01
CA TYR A 133 -9.15 -14.79 3.98
C TYR A 133 -9.28 -16.13 3.26
N PHE A 134 -8.19 -16.87 3.17
CA PHE A 134 -8.11 -18.17 2.48
C PHE A 134 -8.18 -19.37 3.42
N GLY A 135 -7.88 -19.18 4.70
CA GLY A 135 -7.68 -20.25 5.69
C GLY A 135 -8.87 -21.20 5.88
N PHE A 136 -10.09 -20.71 5.60
CA PHE A 136 -11.32 -21.51 5.74
C PHE A 136 -11.98 -21.84 4.41
N ALA A 137 -11.26 -21.64 3.30
CA ALA A 137 -11.76 -21.99 1.97
C ALA A 137 -12.04 -23.49 1.86
N LYS A 138 -12.99 -23.82 0.98
CA LYS A 138 -13.37 -25.20 0.64
C LYS A 138 -13.25 -25.42 -0.83
N THR A 139 -12.59 -26.50 -1.21
CA THR A 139 -12.43 -26.94 -2.59
C THR A 139 -12.77 -28.41 -2.71
N PRO A 140 -13.12 -28.91 -3.91
CA PRO A 140 -13.39 -30.34 -4.11
C PRO A 140 -12.21 -31.27 -3.78
N THR A 141 -10.99 -30.76 -3.86
CA THR A 141 -9.74 -31.50 -3.64
C THR A 141 -9.13 -31.30 -2.25
N ASN A 142 -9.67 -30.38 -1.45
CA ASN A 142 -9.05 -29.86 -0.24
C ASN A 142 -7.65 -29.23 -0.46
N THR A 143 -7.35 -28.82 -1.68
CA THR A 143 -6.16 -28.06 -2.05
C THR A 143 -6.62 -26.77 -2.72
N LEU A 144 -6.01 -25.65 -2.38
CA LEU A 144 -6.27 -24.36 -3.02
C LEU A 144 -4.98 -23.90 -3.72
N ASP A 145 -5.07 -23.74 -5.04
CA ASP A 145 -4.00 -23.18 -5.87
C ASP A 145 -4.40 -21.76 -6.27
N LEU A 146 -3.59 -20.77 -5.91
CA LEU A 146 -3.96 -19.37 -6.05
C LEU A 146 -2.79 -18.43 -6.37
N GLN A 147 -3.13 -17.19 -6.75
CA GLN A 147 -2.19 -16.10 -6.92
C GLN A 147 -2.78 -14.84 -6.26
N ILE A 148 -1.99 -14.11 -5.48
CA ILE A 148 -2.34 -12.80 -4.90
C ILE A 148 -1.27 -11.74 -5.12
N ALA A 149 -0.04 -12.14 -5.42
CA ALA A 149 1.11 -11.23 -5.57
C ALA A 149 2.20 -11.84 -6.42
N SER A 150 3.25 -11.07 -6.67
CA SER A 150 4.55 -11.57 -7.10
C SER A 150 5.35 -12.06 -5.88
N GLU A 151 6.56 -11.61 -5.66
CA GLU A 151 7.33 -11.92 -4.45
C GLU A 151 6.88 -11.00 -3.30
N PRO A 152 6.47 -11.52 -2.12
CA PRO A 152 6.13 -10.68 -0.98
C PRO A 152 7.40 -10.00 -0.41
N ASP A 153 7.27 -8.73 -0.01
CA ASP A 153 8.41 -7.97 0.52
C ASP A 153 8.81 -8.49 1.91
N LYS A 154 7.84 -8.64 2.82
CA LYS A 154 8.07 -9.06 4.21
C LYS A 154 6.94 -9.94 4.73
N LEU A 155 7.31 -11.00 5.48
CA LEU A 155 6.35 -11.89 6.16
C LEU A 155 6.30 -11.68 7.67
N ASP A 156 7.21 -10.89 8.24
CA ASP A 156 7.10 -10.40 9.62
C ASP A 156 5.93 -9.42 9.71
N PRO A 157 4.87 -9.70 10.47
CA PRO A 157 3.67 -8.88 10.47
C PRO A 157 3.91 -7.44 10.95
N ALA A 158 4.87 -7.21 11.85
CA ALA A 158 5.21 -5.86 12.31
C ALA A 158 5.93 -5.02 11.23
N LEU A 159 6.58 -5.67 10.26
CA LEU A 159 7.36 -5.01 9.21
C LEU A 159 6.63 -4.93 7.87
N ASN A 160 5.54 -5.69 7.72
CA ASN A 160 4.74 -5.65 6.50
C ASN A 160 3.90 -4.38 6.43
N SER A 161 3.87 -3.74 5.27
CA SER A 161 3.01 -2.58 4.96
C SER A 161 2.29 -2.75 3.62
N THR A 162 2.08 -3.99 3.16
CA THR A 162 1.39 -4.30 1.90
C THR A 162 0.16 -5.17 2.14
N VAL A 163 -0.86 -5.04 1.28
CA VAL A 163 -2.11 -5.81 1.39
C VAL A 163 -1.89 -7.30 1.14
N ASP A 164 -1.05 -7.66 0.17
CA ASP A 164 -0.66 -9.03 -0.10
C ASP A 164 0.06 -9.67 1.09
N GLY A 165 1.03 -8.95 1.68
CA GLY A 165 1.70 -9.39 2.90
C GLY A 165 0.75 -9.52 4.10
N ALA A 166 -0.26 -8.65 4.22
CA ALA A 166 -1.31 -8.77 5.24
C ALA A 166 -2.16 -10.03 5.03
N CYS A 167 -2.54 -10.38 3.79
CA CYS A 167 -3.22 -11.63 3.47
C CYS A 167 -2.39 -12.87 3.85
N LEU A 168 -1.06 -12.82 3.66
CA LEU A 168 -0.16 -13.88 4.08
C LEU A 168 0.02 -13.91 5.61
N ALA A 169 0.07 -12.75 6.27
CA ALA A 169 0.12 -12.68 7.72
C ALA A 169 -1.11 -13.33 8.39
N ILE A 170 -2.31 -13.13 7.82
CA ILE A 170 -3.56 -13.76 8.28
C ILE A 170 -3.52 -15.31 8.17
N LEU A 171 -2.75 -15.86 7.24
CA LEU A 171 -2.52 -17.31 7.18
C LEU A 171 -1.53 -17.80 8.24
N ASN A 172 -0.48 -17.01 8.51
CA ASN A 172 0.62 -17.39 9.39
C ASN A 172 0.36 -17.09 10.86
N PHE A 173 -0.46 -16.09 11.17
CA PHE A 173 -0.65 -15.55 12.53
C PHE A 173 -2.13 -15.29 12.82
N SER A 174 -2.41 -15.05 14.09
CA SER A 174 -3.72 -14.64 14.61
C SER A 174 -3.58 -13.40 15.47
N GLY A 175 -4.56 -12.48 15.38
CA GLY A 175 -4.67 -11.31 16.25
C GLY A 175 -5.46 -11.58 17.52
N LEU A 176 -5.57 -10.58 18.40
CA LEU A 176 -6.54 -10.64 19.50
C LEU A 176 -7.97 -10.73 18.97
N PHE A 177 -8.22 -10.04 17.83
CA PHE A 177 -9.49 -10.00 17.11
C PHE A 177 -9.27 -10.36 15.63
N ALA A 178 -10.35 -10.72 14.93
CA ALA A 178 -10.38 -10.94 13.49
C ALA A 178 -11.75 -10.57 12.92
N TYR A 179 -11.82 -10.36 11.61
CA TYR A 179 -13.08 -10.19 10.87
C TYR A 179 -13.60 -11.54 10.40
N ASP A 180 -14.91 -11.75 10.50
CA ASP A 180 -15.60 -12.92 9.93
C ASP A 180 -16.01 -12.70 8.47
N GLU A 181 -16.64 -13.72 7.86
CA GLU A 181 -17.12 -13.69 6.49
C GLU A 181 -18.23 -12.66 6.20
N ASN A 182 -18.80 -12.04 7.24
CA ASN A 182 -19.81 -10.99 7.15
C ASN A 182 -19.21 -9.60 7.41
N GLY A 183 -17.87 -9.51 7.54
CA GLY A 183 -17.17 -8.28 7.89
C GLY A 183 -17.39 -7.85 9.35
N GLN A 184 -17.81 -8.77 10.22
CA GLN A 184 -18.01 -8.46 11.63
C GLN A 184 -16.75 -8.75 12.42
N LEU A 185 -16.31 -7.76 13.19
CA LEU A 185 -15.17 -7.87 14.09
C LEU A 185 -15.53 -8.72 15.32
N GLY A 186 -14.70 -9.71 15.63
CA GLY A 186 -14.91 -10.62 16.78
C GLY A 186 -13.62 -11.12 17.41
N PRO A 187 -13.69 -11.65 18.65
CA PRO A 187 -12.52 -12.18 19.35
C PRO A 187 -11.89 -13.38 18.63
N GLU A 188 -10.55 -13.39 18.48
CA GLU A 188 -9.80 -14.52 17.91
C GLU A 188 -8.90 -15.18 18.94
N LEU A 189 -7.73 -14.63 19.32
CA LEU A 189 -6.92 -15.14 20.44
C LEU A 189 -7.52 -14.75 21.80
N ALA A 190 -8.21 -13.61 21.88
CA ALA A 190 -9.00 -13.27 23.04
C ALA A 190 -10.27 -14.16 23.12
N ASP A 191 -10.68 -14.53 24.31
CA ASP A 191 -11.99 -15.14 24.60
C ASP A 191 -13.06 -14.05 24.80
N SER A 192 -12.66 -12.99 25.51
CA SER A 192 -13.51 -11.84 25.82
C SER A 192 -12.66 -10.60 26.10
N TYR A 193 -13.33 -9.45 26.21
CA TYR A 193 -12.70 -8.22 26.69
C TYR A 193 -13.65 -7.41 27.56
N GLU A 194 -13.07 -6.56 28.39
CA GLU A 194 -13.77 -5.52 29.15
C GLU A 194 -13.14 -4.16 28.82
N MET A 195 -13.99 -3.16 28.66
CA MET A 195 -13.59 -1.76 28.44
C MET A 195 -14.04 -0.93 29.64
N SER A 196 -13.16 -0.03 30.11
CA SER A 196 -13.49 0.93 31.16
C SER A 196 -14.57 1.93 30.71
N GLU A 197 -15.28 2.54 31.66
CA GLU A 197 -16.38 3.50 31.38
C GLU A 197 -15.90 4.73 30.59
N ASP A 198 -14.62 5.10 30.71
CA ASP A 198 -13.99 6.22 29.99
C ASP A 198 -13.43 5.82 28.62
N GLY A 199 -13.51 4.55 28.23
CA GLY A 199 -13.03 4.03 26.97
C GLY A 199 -11.50 4.00 26.82
N MET A 200 -10.74 4.17 27.93
CA MET A 200 -9.28 4.29 27.88
C MET A 200 -8.53 3.05 28.37
N THR A 201 -9.21 2.06 28.92
CA THR A 201 -8.58 0.80 29.36
C THR A 201 -9.32 -0.38 28.77
N TYR A 202 -8.59 -1.25 28.11
CA TYR A 202 -9.11 -2.51 27.57
C TYR A 202 -8.39 -3.67 28.23
N THR A 203 -9.15 -4.63 28.77
CA THR A 203 -8.62 -5.84 29.40
C THR A 203 -9.13 -7.05 28.63
N PHE A 204 -8.24 -7.77 27.99
CA PHE A 204 -8.53 -8.96 27.19
C PHE A 204 -8.26 -10.22 28.02
N THR A 205 -9.19 -11.17 28.03
CA THR A 205 -8.97 -12.52 28.56
C THR A 205 -8.56 -13.43 27.39
N MET A 206 -7.38 -14.03 27.47
CA MET A 206 -6.88 -14.95 26.46
C MET A 206 -7.63 -16.29 26.49
N LYS A 207 -7.82 -16.94 25.34
CA LYS A 207 -8.33 -18.31 25.28
C LYS A 207 -7.37 -19.28 25.99
N ASP A 208 -7.92 -20.30 26.60
CA ASP A 208 -7.11 -21.37 27.24
C ASP A 208 -6.46 -22.27 26.17
N GLY A 209 -5.20 -22.63 26.37
CA GLY A 209 -4.49 -23.65 25.59
C GLY A 209 -4.02 -23.21 24.21
N LEU A 210 -3.89 -21.90 24.00
CA LEU A 210 -3.28 -21.34 22.79
C LEU A 210 -1.84 -21.82 22.61
N LYS A 211 -1.45 -22.04 21.36
CA LYS A 211 -0.12 -22.55 21.01
C LYS A 211 0.41 -21.93 19.74
N TRP A 212 1.70 -21.82 19.69
CA TRP A 212 2.46 -21.64 18.47
C TRP A 212 2.49 -22.93 17.62
N SER A 213 2.87 -22.81 16.35
CA SER A 213 2.93 -23.95 15.42
C SER A 213 3.94 -25.04 15.83
N ASP A 214 4.97 -24.70 16.59
CA ASP A 214 5.93 -25.64 17.17
C ASP A 214 5.43 -26.35 18.44
N GLY A 215 4.28 -25.93 18.98
CA GLY A 215 3.62 -26.50 20.15
C GLY A 215 3.92 -25.79 21.46
N GLU A 216 4.80 -24.80 21.49
CA GLU A 216 5.02 -23.95 22.66
C GLU A 216 3.75 -23.14 22.99
N ALA A 217 3.62 -22.72 24.24
CA ALA A 217 2.45 -21.95 24.68
C ALA A 217 2.48 -20.53 24.10
N LEU A 218 1.31 -20.03 23.71
CA LEU A 218 1.06 -18.64 23.35
C LEU A 218 0.19 -18.02 24.43
N ASP A 219 0.58 -16.85 24.95
CA ASP A 219 -0.15 -16.16 26.01
C ASP A 219 -0.06 -14.64 25.92
N ALA A 220 -0.55 -13.92 26.92
CA ALA A 220 -0.54 -12.46 26.98
C ALA A 220 0.87 -11.83 26.95
N ASN A 221 1.92 -12.58 27.33
CA ASN A 221 3.29 -12.07 27.27
C ASN A 221 3.78 -11.95 25.82
N ASP A 222 3.31 -12.82 24.91
CA ASP A 222 3.64 -12.72 23.48
C ASP A 222 3.01 -11.45 22.86
N VAL A 223 1.79 -11.10 23.26
CA VAL A 223 1.15 -9.85 22.87
C VAL A 223 1.92 -8.65 23.40
N LEU A 224 2.29 -8.67 24.70
CA LEU A 224 3.09 -7.63 25.35
C LEU A 224 4.42 -7.40 24.62
N TYR A 225 5.13 -8.48 24.30
CA TYR A 225 6.38 -8.41 23.54
C TYR A 225 6.16 -7.78 22.16
N SER A 226 5.18 -8.29 21.42
CA SER A 226 4.98 -7.92 20.02
C SER A 226 4.55 -6.46 19.84
N TRP A 227 3.68 -5.95 20.73
CA TRP A 227 3.23 -4.56 20.65
C TRP A 227 4.33 -3.58 21.06
N ASN A 228 5.15 -3.91 22.08
CA ASN A 228 6.34 -3.11 22.40
C ASN A 228 7.36 -3.15 21.25
N ARG A 229 7.53 -4.32 20.59
CA ARG A 229 8.41 -4.46 19.42
C ARG A 229 7.92 -3.62 18.24
N LEU A 230 6.60 -3.56 17.98
CA LEU A 230 6.03 -2.71 16.91
C LEU A 230 6.33 -1.23 17.15
N ALA A 231 6.34 -0.79 18.42
CA ALA A 231 6.64 0.58 18.81
C ALA A 231 8.13 0.90 18.92
N ASP A 232 9.01 -0.12 18.95
CA ASP A 232 10.46 0.06 19.13
C ASP A 232 11.10 0.61 17.84
N GLU A 233 11.79 1.74 17.92
CA GLU A 233 12.51 2.38 16.81
C GLU A 233 13.49 1.43 16.12
N ASN A 234 14.11 0.50 16.87
CA ASN A 234 15.03 -0.48 16.31
C ASN A 234 14.33 -1.55 15.42
N THR A 235 13.02 -1.70 15.55
CA THR A 235 12.23 -2.56 14.66
C THR A 235 12.02 -1.89 13.31
N ALA A 236 12.04 -0.56 13.27
CA ALA A 236 11.82 0.26 12.07
C ALA A 236 10.52 -0.14 11.33
N ALA A 237 9.44 -0.35 12.10
CA ALA A 237 8.14 -0.72 11.57
C ALA A 237 7.44 0.49 10.92
N ASP A 238 6.99 0.35 9.68
CA ASP A 238 6.28 1.41 8.95
C ASP A 238 5.01 1.86 9.68
N TYR A 239 4.35 0.93 10.38
CA TYR A 239 3.12 1.15 11.16
C TYR A 239 3.37 1.51 12.63
N SER A 240 4.62 1.81 13.06
CA SER A 240 4.92 2.19 14.45
C SER A 240 4.09 3.38 14.95
N TYR A 241 3.71 4.30 14.07
CA TYR A 241 2.87 5.46 14.39
C TYR A 241 1.49 5.09 14.93
N LEU A 242 0.93 3.91 14.57
CA LEU A 242 -0.34 3.41 15.11
C LEU A 242 -0.26 3.16 16.63
N CYS A 243 0.93 2.93 17.15
CA CYS A 243 1.14 2.80 18.59
C CYS A 243 0.93 4.11 19.36
N SER A 244 0.79 5.24 18.68
CA SER A 244 0.51 6.55 19.30
C SER A 244 -0.84 6.62 20.02
N VAL A 245 -1.74 5.66 19.84
CA VAL A 245 -3.01 5.56 20.59
C VAL A 245 -2.80 5.12 22.04
N PHE A 246 -1.68 4.48 22.36
CA PHE A 246 -1.40 4.00 23.71
C PHE A 246 -0.85 5.10 24.63
N ALA A 247 -1.19 5.02 25.89
CA ALA A 247 -0.44 5.71 26.93
C ALA A 247 0.99 5.12 27.01
N THR A 248 1.94 5.92 27.48
CA THR A 248 3.34 5.50 27.63
C THR A 248 3.79 5.57 29.08
N LYS A 249 4.64 4.63 29.48
CA LYS A 249 5.29 4.58 30.80
C LYS A 249 6.44 5.61 30.86
N ASP A 250 6.95 5.85 32.09
CA ASP A 250 8.07 6.78 32.32
C ASP A 250 9.36 6.42 31.55
N ASP A 251 9.53 5.17 31.15
CA ASP A 251 10.67 4.66 30.37
C ASP A 251 10.45 4.74 28.85
N GLY A 252 9.31 5.27 28.41
CA GLY A 252 8.97 5.43 27.01
C GLY A 252 8.32 4.21 26.37
N THR A 253 8.19 3.07 27.07
CA THR A 253 7.46 1.90 26.56
C THR A 253 5.95 2.11 26.62
N LEU A 254 5.19 1.31 25.85
CA LEU A 254 3.74 1.36 25.87
C LEU A 254 3.20 1.01 27.28
N ASP A 255 2.15 1.69 27.73
CA ASP A 255 1.46 1.35 28.98
C ASP A 255 0.51 0.17 28.77
N ILE A 256 1.11 -0.98 28.55
CA ILE A 256 0.47 -2.27 28.38
C ILE A 256 1.06 -3.27 29.38
N GLU A 257 0.28 -4.29 29.75
CA GLU A 257 0.73 -5.27 30.71
C GLU A 257 0.09 -6.66 30.50
N ALA A 258 0.82 -7.71 30.84
CA ALA A 258 0.33 -9.08 30.91
C ALA A 258 0.26 -9.52 32.38
N SER A 259 -0.77 -10.29 32.73
CA SER A 259 -0.86 -10.89 34.07
C SER A 259 0.24 -11.93 34.28
N GLU A 260 0.63 -12.19 35.56
CA GLU A 260 1.68 -13.13 35.89
C GLU A 260 1.41 -14.57 35.39
N ASP A 261 0.14 -14.93 35.19
CA ASP A 261 -0.28 -16.24 34.67
C ASP A 261 -0.47 -16.28 33.15
N GLY A 262 -0.18 -15.18 32.47
CA GLY A 262 -0.30 -15.04 31.01
C GLY A 262 -1.74 -15.03 30.47
N LYS A 263 -2.75 -14.98 31.33
CA LYS A 263 -4.15 -15.13 30.91
C LYS A 263 -4.85 -13.84 30.55
N THR A 264 -4.33 -12.72 30.99
CA THR A 264 -4.95 -11.42 30.80
C THR A 264 -3.94 -10.45 30.22
N PHE A 265 -4.36 -9.74 29.19
CA PHE A 265 -3.61 -8.62 28.59
C PHE A 265 -4.40 -7.33 28.80
N THR A 266 -3.75 -6.28 29.29
CA THR A 266 -4.37 -4.98 29.52
C THR A 266 -3.63 -3.90 28.72
N ALA A 267 -4.39 -3.04 28.05
CA ALA A 267 -3.89 -1.89 27.28
C ALA A 267 -4.52 -0.61 27.82
N HIS A 268 -3.68 0.40 28.08
CA HIS A 268 -4.09 1.74 28.46
C HIS A 268 -3.89 2.69 27.30
N LEU A 269 -4.94 3.41 26.90
CA LEU A 269 -4.92 4.38 25.82
C LEU A 269 -4.73 5.80 26.37
N ASN A 270 -4.17 6.68 25.56
CA ASN A 270 -4.01 8.09 25.92
C ASN A 270 -5.28 8.93 25.70
N ALA A 271 -6.22 8.42 24.87
CA ALA A 271 -7.55 8.97 24.62
C ALA A 271 -8.51 7.84 24.22
N PRO A 272 -9.85 8.01 24.32
CA PRO A 272 -10.80 7.07 23.77
C PRO A 272 -10.59 6.88 22.27
N CYS A 273 -10.49 5.61 21.81
CA CYS A 273 -10.20 5.26 20.42
C CYS A 273 -11.30 4.35 19.89
N ALA A 274 -12.14 4.87 18.98
CA ALA A 274 -13.30 4.14 18.45
C ALA A 274 -12.90 2.91 17.61
N TYR A 275 -11.73 2.96 16.98
CA TYR A 275 -11.19 1.90 16.10
C TYR A 275 -10.15 1.00 16.80
N PHE A 276 -10.01 1.07 18.12
CA PHE A 276 -8.98 0.29 18.84
C PHE A 276 -9.12 -1.23 18.65
N LEU A 277 -10.35 -1.74 18.61
CA LEU A 277 -10.56 -3.17 18.36
C LEU A 277 -10.25 -3.57 16.91
N ASP A 278 -10.37 -2.66 15.95
CA ASP A 278 -9.92 -2.88 14.57
C ASP A 278 -8.39 -3.02 14.54
N LEU A 279 -7.65 -2.20 15.31
CA LEU A 279 -6.20 -2.36 15.46
C LEU A 279 -5.84 -3.73 16.05
N CYS A 280 -6.65 -4.27 16.96
CA CYS A 280 -6.45 -5.62 17.51
C CYS A 280 -6.63 -6.74 16.47
N ALA A 281 -7.28 -6.46 15.34
CA ALA A 281 -7.43 -7.36 14.19
C ALA A 281 -6.47 -7.02 13.04
N PHE A 282 -5.74 -5.91 13.13
CA PHE A 282 -4.83 -5.48 12.09
C PHE A 282 -3.50 -6.24 12.17
N PRO A 283 -2.99 -6.77 11.04
CA PRO A 283 -1.84 -7.69 11.06
C PRO A 283 -0.58 -7.17 11.75
N ALA A 284 -0.28 -5.86 11.70
CA ALA A 284 0.89 -5.30 12.37
C ALA A 284 0.86 -5.51 13.91
N PHE A 285 -0.31 -5.70 14.50
CA PHE A 285 -0.51 -5.98 15.93
C PHE A 285 -0.57 -7.48 16.26
N TYR A 286 -0.35 -8.37 15.28
CA TYR A 286 -0.34 -9.80 15.56
C TYR A 286 0.86 -10.19 16.41
N PRO A 287 0.65 -11.04 17.45
CA PRO A 287 1.76 -11.53 18.24
C PRO A 287 2.71 -12.40 17.43
N VAL A 288 4.00 -12.25 17.71
CA VAL A 288 5.11 -13.02 17.13
C VAL A 288 5.90 -13.73 18.23
N PRO A 289 6.50 -14.91 17.95
CA PRO A 289 7.18 -15.70 18.95
C PRO A 289 8.53 -15.08 19.33
N GLN A 290 8.60 -14.39 20.49
CA GLN A 290 9.80 -13.69 20.97
C GLN A 290 11.08 -14.52 20.83
N GLN A 291 11.05 -15.78 21.27
CA GLN A 291 12.22 -16.62 21.23
C GLN A 291 12.74 -16.88 19.80
N ALA A 292 11.85 -17.04 18.83
CA ALA A 292 12.22 -17.25 17.44
C ALA A 292 12.78 -15.96 16.81
N VAL A 293 12.14 -14.82 17.10
CA VAL A 293 12.57 -13.50 16.62
C VAL A 293 13.99 -13.19 17.12
N GLU A 294 14.24 -13.32 18.42
CA GLU A 294 15.53 -12.96 19.05
C GLU A 294 16.65 -13.97 18.77
N ALA A 295 16.31 -15.23 18.45
CA ALA A 295 17.30 -16.28 18.15
C ALA A 295 17.74 -16.30 16.68
N ALA A 296 17.10 -15.54 15.81
CA ALA A 296 17.42 -15.53 14.39
C ALA A 296 18.81 -14.94 14.13
N ASP A 297 19.56 -15.58 13.25
CA ASP A 297 20.86 -15.09 12.81
C ASP A 297 20.69 -13.73 12.11
N GLY A 298 21.34 -12.70 12.62
CA GLY A 298 21.24 -11.33 12.08
C GLY A 298 20.11 -10.48 12.65
N ALA A 299 19.37 -10.94 13.66
CA ALA A 299 18.29 -10.20 14.30
C ALA A 299 18.69 -8.79 14.79
N ASP A 300 19.94 -8.62 15.23
CA ASP A 300 20.49 -7.33 15.67
C ASP A 300 20.56 -6.25 14.57
N THR A 301 20.59 -6.66 13.30
CA THR A 301 20.76 -5.77 12.15
C THR A 301 19.59 -5.85 11.16
N ASN A 302 18.78 -6.91 11.23
CA ASN A 302 17.58 -7.12 10.44
C ASN A 302 16.49 -7.70 11.34
N PRO A 303 15.59 -6.88 11.88
CA PRO A 303 14.52 -7.35 12.76
C PRO A 303 13.60 -8.41 12.15
N GLY A 304 13.49 -8.45 10.81
CA GLY A 304 12.70 -9.44 10.06
C GLY A 304 13.43 -10.73 9.72
N ALA A 305 14.71 -10.91 10.13
CA ALA A 305 15.55 -12.05 9.73
C ALA A 305 14.93 -13.43 10.05
N TRP A 306 14.06 -13.52 11.04
CA TRP A 306 13.42 -14.75 11.47
C TRP A 306 12.33 -15.27 10.51
N ALA A 307 11.81 -14.43 9.60
CA ALA A 307 10.70 -14.73 8.69
C ALA A 307 11.09 -14.56 7.19
N LEU A 308 12.38 -14.69 6.85
CA LEU A 308 12.87 -14.58 5.47
C LEU A 308 12.77 -15.88 4.67
N GLU A 309 12.53 -17.00 5.34
CA GLU A 309 12.50 -18.34 4.75
C GLU A 309 11.34 -19.15 5.32
N ALA A 310 10.92 -20.19 4.60
CA ALA A 310 9.89 -21.10 5.08
C ALA A 310 10.29 -21.80 6.39
N GLY A 311 9.28 -22.15 7.21
CA GLY A 311 9.45 -22.90 8.45
C GLY A 311 9.54 -22.03 9.70
N PHE A 312 9.30 -20.72 9.61
CA PHE A 312 9.17 -19.90 10.80
C PHE A 312 7.91 -20.26 11.62
N VAL A 313 7.94 -19.92 12.89
CA VAL A 313 6.87 -20.23 13.84
C VAL A 313 5.75 -19.20 13.72
N GLY A 314 4.51 -19.67 13.63
CA GLY A 314 3.32 -18.82 13.55
C GLY A 314 2.20 -19.34 14.46
N SER A 315 1.12 -18.57 14.58
CA SER A 315 -0.07 -18.91 15.40
C SER A 315 -1.32 -19.12 14.55
N GLY A 316 -1.26 -18.81 13.26
CA GLY A 316 -2.39 -18.85 12.34
C GLY A 316 -2.81 -20.24 11.88
N PRO A 317 -3.82 -20.31 10.99
CA PRO A 317 -4.38 -21.59 10.52
C PRO A 317 -3.42 -22.42 9.67
N PHE A 318 -2.38 -21.82 9.10
CA PHE A 318 -1.40 -22.49 8.23
C PHE A 318 0.03 -22.13 8.63
N VAL A 319 0.96 -22.99 8.22
CA VAL A 319 2.41 -22.75 8.30
C VAL A 319 3.00 -22.78 6.90
N LEU A 320 3.92 -21.88 6.61
CA LEU A 320 4.68 -21.86 5.36
C LEU A 320 5.73 -22.97 5.41
N THR A 321 5.58 -23.99 4.56
CA THR A 321 6.46 -25.17 4.56
C THR A 321 7.47 -25.17 3.41
N GLU A 322 7.22 -24.44 2.34
CA GLU A 322 8.15 -24.25 1.23
C GLU A 322 8.02 -22.83 0.66
N TRP A 323 9.12 -22.16 0.42
CA TRP A 323 9.19 -20.89 -0.28
C TRP A 323 10.31 -20.97 -1.34
N LYS A 324 9.88 -20.96 -2.58
CA LYS A 324 10.76 -20.81 -3.74
C LYS A 324 10.62 -19.38 -4.23
N HIS A 325 11.55 -18.55 -3.83
CA HIS A 325 11.54 -17.12 -4.13
C HIS A 325 11.31 -16.85 -5.62
N ASN A 326 10.42 -15.92 -5.92
CA ASN A 326 9.97 -15.55 -7.27
C ASN A 326 9.33 -16.70 -8.07
N GLU A 327 8.89 -17.79 -7.42
CA GLU A 327 8.24 -18.91 -8.10
C GLU A 327 6.97 -19.35 -7.37
N SER A 328 7.08 -19.77 -6.09
CA SER A 328 5.93 -20.33 -5.38
C SER A 328 6.12 -20.39 -3.87
N MET A 329 4.96 -20.40 -3.15
CA MET A 329 4.91 -20.68 -1.72
C MET A 329 3.95 -21.83 -1.46
N THR A 330 4.25 -22.69 -0.48
CA THR A 330 3.38 -23.80 -0.08
C THR A 330 3.10 -23.71 1.41
N TYR A 331 1.83 -23.78 1.74
CA TYR A 331 1.31 -23.77 3.10
C TYR A 331 0.62 -25.09 3.44
N GLU A 332 0.84 -25.58 4.67
CA GLU A 332 0.15 -26.75 5.24
C GLU A 332 -0.59 -26.36 6.53
N PRO A 333 -1.70 -27.05 6.89
CA PRO A 333 -2.46 -26.72 8.08
C PRO A 333 -1.61 -26.75 9.35
N ASN A 334 -1.79 -25.76 10.22
CA ASN A 334 -1.21 -25.75 11.56
C ASN A 334 -2.05 -26.63 12.51
N PRO A 335 -1.54 -27.78 12.98
CA PRO A 335 -2.31 -28.64 13.87
C PRO A 335 -2.51 -28.05 15.27
N ASN A 336 -1.75 -27.02 15.62
CA ASN A 336 -1.81 -26.33 16.91
C ASN A 336 -2.67 -25.06 16.86
N TYR A 337 -3.24 -24.72 15.69
CA TYR A 337 -4.14 -23.58 15.55
C TYR A 337 -5.36 -23.75 16.46
N TRP A 338 -5.77 -22.70 17.15
CA TRP A 338 -6.85 -22.77 18.15
C TRP A 338 -8.19 -23.25 17.58
N ALA A 339 -8.43 -23.06 16.28
CA ALA A 339 -9.62 -23.50 15.56
C ALA A 339 -9.27 -24.50 14.43
N ALA A 340 -8.27 -25.36 14.64
CA ALA A 340 -7.80 -26.33 13.64
C ALA A 340 -8.92 -27.26 13.10
N ASP A 341 -9.95 -27.52 13.91
CA ASP A 341 -11.13 -28.30 13.51
C ASP A 341 -11.99 -27.63 12.42
N LYS A 342 -11.85 -26.32 12.23
CA LYS A 342 -12.54 -25.56 11.16
C LYS A 342 -11.77 -25.55 9.85
N VAL A 343 -10.48 -25.88 9.83
CA VAL A 343 -9.64 -25.91 8.65
C VAL A 343 -9.89 -27.19 7.86
N SER A 344 -10.36 -27.06 6.61
CA SER A 344 -10.67 -28.20 5.74
C SER A 344 -9.62 -28.43 4.66
N LEU A 345 -8.88 -27.41 4.27
CA LEU A 345 -7.80 -27.53 3.30
C LEU A 345 -6.62 -28.30 3.89
N THR A 346 -6.00 -29.11 3.06
CA THR A 346 -4.75 -29.83 3.40
C THR A 346 -3.52 -29.16 2.83
N LYS A 347 -3.69 -28.20 1.93
CA LYS A 347 -2.61 -27.47 1.29
C LYS A 347 -3.13 -26.19 0.62
N ILE A 348 -2.34 -25.12 0.68
CA ILE A 348 -2.50 -23.93 -0.14
C ILE A 348 -1.18 -23.71 -0.90
N ASN A 349 -1.25 -23.53 -2.21
CA ASN A 349 -0.10 -23.20 -3.03
C ASN A 349 -0.31 -21.83 -3.67
N PHE A 350 0.68 -20.96 -3.54
CA PHE A 350 0.71 -19.66 -4.18
C PHE A 350 1.65 -19.70 -5.39
N MET A 351 1.17 -19.26 -6.53
CA MET A 351 1.99 -18.87 -7.67
C MET A 351 2.46 -17.44 -7.45
N LEU A 352 3.77 -17.21 -7.46
CA LEU A 352 4.37 -15.88 -7.37
C LEU A 352 4.68 -15.40 -8.78
N SER A 353 3.96 -14.40 -9.27
CA SER A 353 4.10 -13.90 -10.64
C SER A 353 3.55 -12.49 -10.78
N SER A 354 4.23 -11.67 -11.59
CA SER A 354 3.75 -10.37 -12.08
C SER A 354 3.26 -10.44 -13.54
N ASP A 355 3.25 -11.62 -14.17
CA ASP A 355 2.77 -11.81 -15.55
C ASP A 355 1.27 -12.08 -15.55
N ASP A 356 0.47 -11.02 -15.72
CA ASP A 356 -1.00 -11.06 -15.73
C ASP A 356 -1.54 -12.08 -16.74
N THR A 357 -0.88 -12.21 -17.89
CA THR A 357 -1.28 -13.17 -18.94
C THR A 357 -1.03 -14.61 -18.50
N ALA A 358 0.11 -14.89 -17.86
CA ALA A 358 0.41 -16.21 -17.32
C ALA A 358 -0.56 -16.59 -16.20
N ILE A 359 -0.87 -15.65 -15.29
CA ILE A 359 -1.84 -15.82 -14.21
C ILE A 359 -3.22 -16.14 -14.77
N TYR A 360 -3.70 -15.34 -15.72
CA TYR A 360 -5.00 -15.55 -16.36
C TYR A 360 -5.09 -16.90 -17.08
N ASN A 361 -4.05 -17.28 -17.82
CA ASN A 361 -4.02 -18.59 -18.50
C ASN A 361 -4.04 -19.75 -17.50
N ALA A 362 -3.30 -19.67 -16.39
CA ALA A 362 -3.31 -20.66 -15.32
C ALA A 362 -4.69 -20.76 -14.64
N PHE A 363 -5.38 -19.63 -14.48
CA PHE A 363 -6.77 -19.65 -14.02
C PHE A 363 -7.70 -20.31 -15.04
N GLN A 364 -7.58 -19.97 -16.33
CA GLN A 364 -8.44 -20.53 -17.39
C GLN A 364 -8.27 -22.04 -17.55
N ASP A 365 -7.06 -22.57 -17.48
CA ASP A 365 -6.80 -24.02 -17.62
C ASP A 365 -7.07 -24.81 -16.33
N GLY A 366 -7.38 -24.12 -15.22
CA GLY A 366 -7.71 -24.72 -13.93
C GLY A 366 -6.51 -25.05 -13.06
N SER A 367 -5.31 -24.58 -13.40
CA SER A 367 -4.12 -24.67 -12.56
C SER A 367 -4.20 -23.73 -11.36
N LEU A 368 -4.93 -22.62 -11.48
CA LEU A 368 -5.32 -21.73 -10.38
C LEU A 368 -6.83 -21.77 -10.17
N GLN A 369 -7.24 -21.74 -8.92
CA GLN A 369 -8.64 -21.66 -8.50
C GLN A 369 -9.03 -20.24 -8.05
N PHE A 370 -8.04 -19.41 -7.76
CA PHE A 370 -8.19 -17.99 -7.43
C PHE A 370 -7.04 -17.21 -8.06
N ALA A 371 -7.36 -16.06 -8.65
CA ALA A 371 -6.39 -15.13 -9.22
C ALA A 371 -6.78 -13.69 -8.86
N ASP A 372 -5.91 -13.00 -8.16
CA ASP A 372 -6.11 -11.61 -7.72
C ASP A 372 -5.90 -10.61 -8.86
N THR A 373 -5.11 -11.00 -9.86
CA THR A 373 -4.76 -10.16 -10.99
C THR A 373 -5.53 -10.57 -12.24
N ILE A 374 -6.12 -9.59 -12.92
CA ILE A 374 -6.88 -9.76 -14.16
C ILE A 374 -6.24 -8.88 -15.24
N PRO A 375 -5.77 -9.44 -16.38
CA PRO A 375 -5.25 -8.62 -17.46
C PRO A 375 -6.29 -7.60 -17.92
N THR A 376 -5.88 -6.35 -18.09
CA THR A 376 -6.79 -5.27 -18.49
C THR A 376 -7.59 -5.59 -19.77
N ASP A 377 -6.95 -6.25 -20.74
CA ASP A 377 -7.56 -6.64 -22.01
C ASP A 377 -8.64 -7.75 -21.85
N MET A 378 -8.60 -8.50 -20.73
CA MET A 378 -9.56 -9.55 -20.44
C MET A 378 -10.72 -9.06 -19.58
N MET A 379 -10.63 -7.92 -18.93
CA MET A 379 -11.66 -7.41 -18.02
C MET A 379 -13.05 -7.36 -18.67
N ALA A 380 -13.17 -6.84 -19.89
CA ALA A 380 -14.44 -6.79 -20.63
C ALA A 380 -15.06 -8.18 -20.88
N THR A 381 -14.25 -9.24 -20.88
CA THR A 381 -14.69 -10.62 -21.12
C THR A 381 -15.13 -11.29 -19.82
N VAL A 382 -14.47 -11.00 -18.70
CA VAL A 382 -14.69 -11.73 -17.45
C VAL A 382 -15.67 -11.06 -16.50
N LYS A 383 -15.83 -9.74 -16.55
CA LYS A 383 -16.62 -8.96 -15.57
C LYS A 383 -18.09 -9.36 -15.41
N ASP A 384 -18.66 -10.05 -16.41
CA ASP A 384 -20.05 -10.54 -16.38
C ASP A 384 -20.12 -12.05 -16.16
N THR A 385 -19.00 -12.72 -15.86
CA THR A 385 -18.97 -14.16 -15.58
C THR A 385 -19.23 -14.45 -14.09
N PRO A 386 -19.72 -15.65 -13.74
CA PRO A 386 -19.92 -16.02 -12.34
C PRO A 386 -18.60 -16.24 -11.56
N GLU A 387 -17.46 -16.27 -12.24
CA GLU A 387 -16.12 -16.38 -11.64
C GLU A 387 -15.54 -15.01 -11.24
N TYR A 388 -16.11 -13.92 -11.75
CA TYR A 388 -15.67 -12.56 -11.43
C TYR A 388 -16.33 -12.07 -10.14
N HIS A 389 -15.52 -11.60 -9.22
CA HIS A 389 -15.93 -10.97 -7.98
C HIS A 389 -15.46 -9.53 -7.94
N LYS A 390 -16.32 -8.64 -7.45
CA LYS A 390 -16.02 -7.23 -7.21
C LYS A 390 -16.43 -6.90 -5.78
N ILE A 391 -15.48 -6.40 -5.01
CA ILE A 391 -15.66 -6.03 -3.61
C ILE A 391 -15.45 -4.51 -3.49
N PRO A 392 -16.38 -3.74 -2.92
CA PRO A 392 -16.11 -2.36 -2.57
C PRO A 392 -15.00 -2.30 -1.52
N THR A 393 -14.05 -1.39 -1.69
CA THR A 393 -12.94 -1.18 -0.74
C THR A 393 -12.79 0.29 -0.40
N LEU A 394 -12.35 0.56 0.81
CA LEU A 394 -12.07 1.92 1.28
C LEU A 394 -10.63 2.27 0.93
N GLY A 395 -10.44 2.89 -0.23
CA GLY A 395 -9.10 3.27 -0.64
C GLY A 395 -9.04 4.08 -1.91
N THR A 396 -7.87 4.66 -2.14
CA THR A 396 -7.60 5.53 -3.27
C THR A 396 -6.33 5.10 -3.98
N TYR A 397 -6.44 4.86 -5.29
CA TYR A 397 -5.28 4.80 -6.17
C TYR A 397 -4.87 6.23 -6.49
N TYR A 398 -3.64 6.57 -6.20
CA TYR A 398 -3.11 7.90 -6.41
C TYR A 398 -1.68 7.84 -6.92
N CYS A 399 -1.15 8.98 -7.29
CA CYS A 399 0.27 9.17 -7.52
C CYS A 399 0.80 10.17 -6.50
N GLY A 400 2.08 10.04 -6.12
CA GLY A 400 2.76 10.92 -5.18
C GLY A 400 3.91 11.67 -5.83
N PHE A 401 4.02 12.98 -5.58
CA PHE A 401 5.24 13.73 -5.86
C PHE A 401 6.14 13.71 -4.62
N ASN A 402 7.42 13.41 -4.81
CA ASN A 402 8.41 13.70 -3.79
C ASN A 402 8.57 15.22 -3.67
N VAL A 403 8.13 15.81 -2.54
CA VAL A 403 8.17 17.27 -2.34
C VAL A 403 9.59 17.84 -2.30
N ASN A 404 10.59 16.98 -2.08
CA ASN A 404 12.02 17.31 -2.05
C ASN A 404 12.74 17.02 -3.38
N SER A 405 12.01 16.60 -4.44
CA SER A 405 12.61 16.29 -5.74
C SER A 405 13.33 17.49 -6.36
N GLU A 406 14.44 17.21 -7.04
CA GLU A 406 15.17 18.17 -7.88
C GLU A 406 14.31 18.78 -9.02
N LEU A 407 13.17 18.15 -9.36
CA LEU A 407 12.17 18.70 -10.28
C LEU A 407 11.72 20.11 -9.86
N PHE A 408 11.68 20.38 -8.56
CA PHE A 408 11.25 21.65 -7.97
C PHE A 408 12.43 22.55 -7.55
N ALA A 409 13.65 22.22 -7.94
CA ALA A 409 14.83 22.99 -7.55
C ALA A 409 14.73 24.47 -7.96
N GLY A 410 14.99 25.38 -7.02
CA GLY A 410 14.95 26.84 -7.23
C GLY A 410 13.53 27.42 -7.34
N LYS A 411 12.50 26.66 -7.00
CA LYS A 411 11.10 27.12 -6.88
C LYS A 411 10.79 27.50 -5.43
N THR A 412 9.84 28.42 -5.25
CA THR A 412 9.20 28.62 -3.94
C THR A 412 8.19 27.51 -3.66
N VAL A 413 7.69 27.42 -2.43
CA VAL A 413 6.64 26.47 -2.06
C VAL A 413 5.41 26.64 -2.94
N GLU A 414 4.99 27.88 -3.21
CA GLU A 414 3.82 28.22 -4.03
C GLU A 414 4.05 27.87 -5.51
N GLU A 415 5.23 28.14 -6.04
CA GLU A 415 5.57 27.78 -7.42
C GLU A 415 5.61 26.25 -7.61
N ALA A 416 6.17 25.52 -6.64
CA ALA A 416 6.19 24.06 -6.66
C ALA A 416 4.77 23.45 -6.52
N ALA A 417 3.92 24.02 -5.65
CA ALA A 417 2.52 23.63 -5.54
C ALA A 417 1.76 23.90 -6.85
N ALA A 418 1.97 25.06 -7.48
CA ALA A 418 1.36 25.37 -8.77
C ALA A 418 1.81 24.41 -9.89
N MET A 419 3.07 23.96 -9.87
CA MET A 419 3.55 22.92 -10.80
C MET A 419 2.83 21.59 -10.57
N ARG A 420 2.73 21.14 -9.31
CA ARG A 420 2.05 19.87 -8.95
C ARG A 420 0.55 19.94 -9.26
N GLU A 421 -0.11 21.10 -9.01
CA GLU A 421 -1.49 21.33 -9.42
C GLU A 421 -1.64 21.20 -10.94
N ALA A 422 -0.76 21.83 -11.72
CA ALA A 422 -0.78 21.73 -13.18
C ALA A 422 -0.65 20.28 -13.64
N PHE A 423 0.29 19.51 -13.08
CA PHE A 423 0.48 18.10 -13.42
C PHE A 423 -0.75 17.27 -13.04
N THR A 424 -1.36 17.52 -11.88
CA THR A 424 -2.58 16.87 -11.43
C THR A 424 -3.73 17.07 -12.41
N LEU A 425 -3.91 18.30 -12.90
CA LEU A 425 -5.00 18.66 -13.81
C LEU A 425 -4.84 18.10 -15.23
N LEU A 426 -3.62 17.75 -15.66
CA LEU A 426 -3.35 17.20 -16.99
C LEU A 426 -3.75 15.73 -17.16
N ILE A 427 -3.98 14.98 -16.08
CA ILE A 427 -4.23 13.54 -16.13
C ILE A 427 -5.67 13.24 -16.51
N ASP A 428 -5.88 12.51 -17.61
CA ASP A 428 -7.21 12.01 -18.04
C ASP A 428 -7.62 10.77 -17.22
N ARG A 429 -8.18 11.04 -16.04
CA ARG A 429 -8.66 10.00 -15.11
C ARG A 429 -9.77 9.15 -15.69
N GLN A 430 -10.64 9.76 -16.51
CA GLN A 430 -11.74 9.03 -17.12
C GLN A 430 -11.22 7.98 -18.11
N TYR A 431 -10.19 8.33 -18.90
CA TYR A 431 -9.54 7.38 -19.79
C TYR A 431 -8.87 6.23 -18.99
N ILE A 432 -8.20 6.54 -17.87
CA ILE A 432 -7.58 5.53 -17.01
C ILE A 432 -8.64 4.54 -16.49
N VAL A 433 -9.77 5.04 -15.98
CA VAL A 433 -10.85 4.20 -15.45
C VAL A 433 -11.54 3.39 -16.55
N ASP A 434 -11.87 4.00 -17.68
CA ASP A 434 -12.67 3.37 -18.73
C ASP A 434 -11.87 2.42 -19.63
N ALA A 435 -10.60 2.78 -19.90
CA ALA A 435 -9.79 2.06 -20.89
C ALA A 435 -8.71 1.16 -20.28
N ILE A 436 -8.22 1.47 -19.07
CA ILE A 436 -7.15 0.71 -18.42
C ILE A 436 -7.70 -0.12 -17.27
N ALA A 437 -8.23 0.50 -16.22
CA ALA A 437 -8.70 -0.20 -15.02
C ALA A 437 -9.98 -1.02 -15.27
N GLN A 438 -10.94 -0.48 -16.00
CA GLN A 438 -12.16 -1.13 -16.53
C GLN A 438 -13.07 -1.83 -15.50
N ALA A 439 -12.85 -1.66 -14.21
CA ALA A 439 -13.63 -2.27 -13.13
C ALA A 439 -14.74 -1.37 -12.58
N ASN A 440 -15.19 -0.36 -13.35
CA ASN A 440 -16.16 0.66 -12.95
C ASN A 440 -15.76 1.40 -11.66
N GLN A 441 -14.49 1.75 -11.55
CA GLN A 441 -14.02 2.64 -10.52
C GLN A 441 -14.61 4.05 -10.69
N GLU A 442 -14.75 4.77 -9.60
CA GLU A 442 -15.08 6.20 -9.60
C GLU A 442 -13.79 7.01 -9.72
N VAL A 443 -13.75 8.03 -10.57
CA VAL A 443 -12.61 8.96 -10.65
C VAL A 443 -12.48 9.74 -9.34
N ALA A 444 -11.25 9.92 -8.86
CA ALA A 444 -11.01 10.55 -7.57
C ALA A 444 -10.55 12.02 -7.71
N ASN A 445 -11.06 12.86 -6.83
CA ASN A 445 -10.70 14.28 -6.67
C ASN A 445 -10.51 14.68 -5.20
N THR A 446 -10.53 13.68 -4.28
CA THR A 446 -10.15 13.77 -2.87
C THR A 446 -9.21 12.61 -2.55
N PHE A 447 -8.44 12.70 -1.47
CA PHE A 447 -7.63 11.57 -1.02
C PHE A 447 -8.46 10.58 -0.20
N ILE A 448 -9.34 11.05 0.67
CA ILE A 448 -10.25 10.20 1.42
C ILE A 448 -11.33 9.67 0.49
N PRO A 449 -11.55 8.32 0.42
CA PRO A 449 -12.46 7.71 -0.54
C PRO A 449 -13.93 7.84 -0.15
N THR A 450 -14.80 7.72 -1.13
CA THR A 450 -16.25 7.54 -0.96
C THR A 450 -16.54 6.33 -0.06
N GLY A 451 -17.51 6.44 0.82
CA GLY A 451 -17.95 5.36 1.74
C GLY A 451 -17.20 5.30 3.05
N MET A 452 -16.21 6.17 3.27
CA MET A 452 -15.55 6.30 4.57
C MET A 452 -16.44 7.03 5.57
N SER A 453 -16.57 6.50 6.78
CA SER A 453 -17.32 7.12 7.86
C SER A 453 -16.69 8.44 8.29
N ASP A 454 -17.51 9.43 8.65
CA ASP A 454 -17.06 10.67 9.31
C ASP A 454 -16.71 10.49 10.80
N GLY A 455 -16.95 9.27 11.34
CA GLY A 455 -16.86 8.97 12.77
C GLY A 455 -18.03 9.53 13.60
N ASN A 456 -19.01 10.20 12.97
CA ASN A 456 -20.15 10.86 13.63
C ASN A 456 -21.52 10.37 13.11
N GLY A 457 -21.51 9.35 12.26
CA GLY A 457 -22.71 8.66 11.76
C GLY A 457 -23.11 9.04 10.33
N GLY A 458 -22.28 9.78 9.62
CA GLY A 458 -22.38 10.11 8.20
C GLY A 458 -21.24 9.55 7.37
N GLU A 459 -21.11 10.10 6.17
CA GLU A 459 -20.02 9.84 5.23
C GLU A 459 -19.12 11.06 5.15
N PHE A 460 -17.81 10.87 5.35
CA PHE A 460 -16.85 11.96 5.40
C PHE A 460 -16.80 12.77 4.09
N ARG A 461 -16.84 12.07 2.95
CA ARG A 461 -16.84 12.74 1.64
C ARG A 461 -18.25 13.16 1.24
N ALA A 462 -18.78 14.17 1.94
CA ALA A 462 -20.08 14.79 1.64
C ALA A 462 -20.00 16.32 1.76
N ASN A 463 -20.83 17.04 0.98
CA ASN A 463 -21.11 18.45 1.26
C ASN A 463 -22.31 18.50 2.20
N ASP A 464 -22.10 19.00 3.41
CA ASP A 464 -23.12 19.10 4.43
C ASP A 464 -22.99 20.39 5.27
N ASP A 465 -23.64 20.44 6.43
CA ASP A 465 -23.58 21.60 7.34
C ASP A 465 -22.22 21.70 8.06
N ALA A 466 -21.41 20.62 8.11
CA ALA A 466 -20.12 20.59 8.77
C ALA A 466 -19.00 21.08 7.84
N TYR A 467 -19.02 20.65 6.57
CA TYR A 467 -17.97 20.97 5.60
C TYR A 467 -18.52 21.05 4.18
N THR A 468 -17.89 21.92 3.35
CA THR A 468 -18.16 22.05 1.91
C THR A 468 -16.84 22.07 1.17
N TYR A 469 -16.67 21.12 0.24
CA TYR A 469 -15.47 21.02 -0.58
C TYR A 469 -15.28 22.22 -1.50
N PRO A 470 -14.02 22.59 -1.85
CA PRO A 470 -13.72 23.72 -2.74
C PRO A 470 -14.40 23.68 -4.10
N ASP A 471 -14.56 22.49 -4.69
CA ASP A 471 -15.40 22.23 -5.85
C ASP A 471 -16.73 21.62 -5.38
N GLU A 472 -17.70 22.49 -5.10
CA GLU A 472 -19.01 22.07 -4.57
C GLU A 472 -19.78 21.14 -5.53
N GLU A 473 -19.60 21.32 -6.87
CA GLU A 473 -20.32 20.54 -7.88
C GLU A 473 -19.80 19.11 -7.95
N ASN A 474 -18.50 18.93 -7.82
CA ASN A 474 -17.83 17.63 -7.92
C ASN A 474 -17.49 17.01 -6.55
N VAL A 475 -17.84 17.67 -5.45
CA VAL A 475 -17.56 17.22 -4.07
C VAL A 475 -16.10 16.83 -3.91
N GLY A 476 -15.19 17.82 -4.03
CA GLY A 476 -13.75 17.58 -3.98
C GLY A 476 -12.92 18.83 -4.23
N TYR A 477 -11.65 18.65 -4.60
CA TYR A 477 -10.69 19.74 -4.76
C TYR A 477 -10.59 20.30 -6.18
N PHE A 478 -11.08 19.56 -7.18
CA PHE A 478 -11.05 19.96 -8.60
C PHE A 478 -12.06 19.13 -9.40
N ASN A 479 -12.42 19.62 -10.60
CA ASN A 479 -13.22 18.83 -11.54
C ASN A 479 -12.32 17.79 -12.25
N PRO A 480 -12.47 16.47 -11.98
CA PRO A 480 -11.57 15.45 -12.51
C PRO A 480 -11.81 15.10 -13.99
N THR A 481 -12.86 15.63 -14.62
CA THR A 481 -13.31 15.25 -15.96
C THR A 481 -13.31 16.38 -16.99
N ASP A 482 -13.12 17.64 -16.58
CA ASP A 482 -13.03 18.79 -17.49
C ASP A 482 -11.62 18.95 -18.10
N MET A 483 -11.23 18.05 -18.98
CA MET A 483 -9.87 18.03 -19.54
C MET A 483 -9.52 19.29 -20.33
N GLU A 484 -10.48 19.97 -20.98
CA GLU A 484 -10.22 21.22 -21.73
C GLU A 484 -9.89 22.36 -20.75
N GLY A 485 -10.75 22.61 -19.76
CA GLY A 485 -10.53 23.65 -18.75
C GLY A 485 -9.32 23.38 -17.86
N ASN A 486 -9.11 22.12 -17.49
CA ASN A 486 -7.95 21.68 -16.70
C ASN A 486 -6.63 21.92 -17.45
N THR A 487 -6.57 21.63 -18.76
CA THR A 487 -5.36 21.87 -19.56
C THR A 487 -5.05 23.36 -19.67
N GLU A 488 -6.07 24.20 -19.89
CA GLU A 488 -5.89 25.67 -19.94
C GLU A 488 -5.35 26.19 -18.60
N LYS A 489 -5.93 25.75 -17.47
CA LYS A 489 -5.49 26.12 -16.11
C LYS A 489 -4.07 25.63 -15.84
N ALA A 490 -3.73 24.40 -16.23
CA ALA A 490 -2.40 23.84 -16.06
C ALA A 490 -1.31 24.67 -16.76
N ILE A 491 -1.57 25.11 -17.99
CA ILE A 491 -0.65 25.99 -18.73
C ILE A 491 -0.48 27.34 -18.02
N GLU A 492 -1.55 27.92 -17.47
CA GLU A 492 -1.47 29.18 -16.73
C GLU A 492 -0.66 29.02 -15.43
N LEU A 493 -0.86 27.93 -14.69
CA LEU A 493 -0.10 27.60 -13.49
C LEU A 493 1.40 27.43 -13.79
N LEU A 494 1.75 26.67 -14.83
CA LEU A 494 3.15 26.51 -15.24
C LEU A 494 3.78 27.84 -15.70
N LYS A 495 3.04 28.70 -16.37
CA LYS A 495 3.51 30.06 -16.68
C LYS A 495 3.77 30.88 -15.42
N SER A 496 2.92 30.77 -14.39
CA SER A 496 3.12 31.47 -13.12
C SER A 496 4.37 30.96 -12.39
N ALA A 497 4.72 29.69 -12.57
CA ALA A 497 5.93 29.07 -12.05
C ALA A 497 7.18 29.32 -12.93
N GLY A 498 7.08 30.18 -13.96
CA GLY A 498 8.21 30.66 -14.77
C GLY A 498 8.50 29.84 -16.02
N TYR A 499 7.57 28.99 -16.47
CA TYR A 499 7.73 28.23 -17.72
C TYR A 499 7.17 28.98 -18.90
N GLU A 500 7.84 28.86 -20.06
CA GLU A 500 7.46 29.50 -21.30
C GLU A 500 6.65 28.55 -22.19
N PHE A 501 5.61 29.10 -22.85
CA PHE A 501 4.78 28.35 -23.80
C PHE A 501 4.67 29.14 -25.11
N ASP A 502 4.62 28.43 -26.22
CA ASP A 502 4.37 29.02 -27.51
C ASP A 502 2.87 29.33 -27.77
N GLU A 503 2.55 29.92 -28.93
CA GLU A 503 1.17 30.29 -29.29
C GLU A 503 0.23 29.07 -29.45
N SER A 504 0.78 27.86 -29.62
CA SER A 504 0.01 26.63 -29.74
C SER A 504 -0.25 25.95 -28.38
N GLY A 505 0.30 26.49 -27.28
CA GLY A 505 0.20 25.92 -25.95
C GLY A 505 1.27 24.84 -25.68
N MET A 506 2.32 24.77 -26.49
CA MET A 506 3.42 23.83 -26.26
C MET A 506 4.51 24.46 -25.41
N LEU A 507 5.03 23.68 -24.46
CA LEU A 507 6.14 24.06 -23.59
C LEU A 507 7.39 24.38 -24.41
N SER A 508 8.01 25.53 -24.12
CA SER A 508 9.21 25.99 -24.81
C SER A 508 10.43 25.13 -24.48
N ALA A 509 11.24 24.84 -25.48
CA ALA A 509 12.54 24.20 -25.29
C ALA A 509 13.53 25.00 -24.40
N ASN A 510 13.24 26.30 -24.15
CA ASN A 510 14.06 27.13 -23.26
C ASN A 510 13.82 26.80 -21.78
N THR A 511 12.63 26.32 -21.44
CA THR A 511 12.21 25.96 -20.09
C THR A 511 11.65 24.53 -20.09
N PRO A 512 12.46 23.49 -20.38
CA PRO A 512 11.99 22.12 -20.48
C PRO A 512 11.60 21.58 -19.10
N ILE A 513 10.57 20.73 -19.07
CA ILE A 513 10.21 19.92 -17.91
C ILE A 513 10.49 18.47 -18.27
N ASN A 514 11.36 17.84 -17.48
CA ASN A 514 11.66 16.41 -17.57
C ASN A 514 11.48 15.81 -16.19
N MET A 515 10.76 14.71 -16.08
CA MET A 515 10.56 14.00 -14.83
C MET A 515 10.58 12.49 -15.03
N THR A 516 10.84 11.77 -13.96
CA THR A 516 10.67 10.32 -13.89
C THR A 516 9.33 9.98 -13.25
N TYR A 517 8.67 8.94 -13.77
CA TYR A 517 7.51 8.31 -13.15
C TYR A 517 7.89 6.89 -12.74
N LEU A 518 7.96 6.63 -11.44
CA LEU A 518 8.31 5.33 -10.88
C LEU A 518 7.07 4.47 -10.68
N THR A 519 7.09 3.23 -11.15
CA THR A 519 6.03 2.25 -10.96
C THR A 519 6.58 0.84 -10.80
N ASN A 520 5.78 -0.07 -10.24
CA ASN A 520 6.10 -1.50 -10.27
C ASN A 520 5.77 -2.12 -11.63
N ASP A 521 6.18 -3.38 -11.82
CA ASP A 521 6.12 -4.12 -13.08
C ASP A 521 4.75 -4.74 -13.42
N SER A 522 3.70 -4.48 -12.62
CA SER A 522 2.32 -4.83 -12.96
C SER A 522 1.88 -4.14 -14.25
N GLU A 523 1.35 -4.91 -15.21
CA GLU A 523 0.93 -4.41 -16.52
C GLU A 523 -0.06 -3.24 -16.42
N GLY A 524 -1.03 -3.32 -15.52
CA GLY A 524 -2.01 -2.26 -15.29
C GLY A 524 -1.36 -0.97 -14.83
N ASN A 525 -0.43 -1.04 -13.88
CA ASN A 525 0.28 0.12 -13.35
C ASN A 525 1.23 0.74 -14.39
N VAL A 526 1.90 -0.08 -15.19
CA VAL A 526 2.73 0.40 -16.30
C VAL A 526 1.88 1.14 -17.33
N LYS A 527 0.72 0.59 -17.71
CA LYS A 527 -0.23 1.26 -18.65
C LYS A 527 -0.75 2.59 -18.12
N ILE A 528 -1.00 2.71 -16.81
CA ILE A 528 -1.36 4.01 -16.19
C ILE A 528 -0.20 5.00 -16.33
N GLY A 529 1.04 4.59 -16.04
CA GLY A 529 2.21 5.44 -16.22
C GLY A 529 2.40 5.90 -17.68
N GLU A 530 2.15 5.01 -18.65
CA GLU A 530 2.19 5.33 -20.09
C GLU A 530 1.07 6.31 -20.49
N ALA A 531 -0.13 6.21 -19.90
CA ALA A 531 -1.22 7.17 -20.13
C ALA A 531 -0.83 8.56 -19.60
N ILE A 532 -0.33 8.64 -18.36
CA ILE A 532 0.16 9.90 -17.78
C ILE A 532 1.28 10.52 -18.63
N GLN A 533 2.21 9.71 -19.12
CA GLN A 533 3.28 10.15 -20.03
C GLN A 533 2.69 10.78 -21.31
N GLN A 534 1.64 10.16 -21.89
CA GLN A 534 0.99 10.67 -23.09
C GLN A 534 0.24 11.98 -22.82
N ASP A 535 -0.49 12.08 -21.71
CA ASP A 535 -1.21 13.28 -21.31
C ASP A 535 -0.25 14.47 -21.15
N PHE A 536 0.86 14.27 -20.46
CA PHE A 536 1.87 15.32 -20.25
C PHE A 536 2.58 15.72 -21.54
N ALA A 537 2.80 14.76 -22.45
CA ALA A 537 3.39 15.03 -23.76
C ALA A 537 2.51 15.91 -24.64
N MET A 538 1.19 15.98 -24.40
CA MET A 538 0.25 16.83 -25.15
C MET A 538 0.61 18.32 -25.08
N ILE A 539 1.27 18.74 -24.00
CA ILE A 539 1.74 20.12 -23.84
C ILE A 539 3.28 20.23 -23.83
N GLY A 540 4.00 19.14 -24.18
CA GLY A 540 5.46 19.14 -24.33
C GLY A 540 6.26 18.82 -23.08
N ILE A 541 5.64 18.30 -22.02
CA ILE A 541 6.34 17.79 -20.85
C ILE A 541 6.86 16.38 -21.15
N ASN A 542 8.12 16.10 -20.78
CA ASN A 542 8.75 14.82 -20.99
C ASN A 542 8.75 13.98 -19.70
N VAL A 543 8.07 12.84 -19.74
CA VAL A 543 8.03 11.87 -18.64
C VAL A 543 8.76 10.61 -19.06
N THR A 544 9.63 10.08 -18.21
CA THR A 544 10.27 8.78 -18.38
C THR A 544 9.63 7.80 -17.39
N VAL A 545 8.95 6.77 -17.89
CA VAL A 545 8.39 5.72 -17.04
C VAL A 545 9.51 4.76 -16.66
N GLU A 546 9.75 4.60 -15.37
CA GLU A 546 10.70 3.68 -14.80
C GLU A 546 9.96 2.56 -14.05
N THR A 547 10.23 1.32 -14.48
CA THR A 547 9.58 0.13 -13.92
C THR A 547 10.55 -0.64 -13.04
N ARG A 548 10.08 -1.11 -11.88
CA ARG A 548 10.82 -1.93 -10.92
C ARG A 548 10.02 -3.17 -10.55
N GLU A 549 10.73 -4.20 -10.12
CA GLU A 549 10.14 -5.31 -9.38
C GLU A 549 9.53 -4.78 -8.07
N TRP A 550 8.49 -5.45 -7.53
CA TRP A 550 7.65 -4.93 -6.45
C TRP A 550 8.43 -4.50 -5.20
N SER A 551 9.30 -5.36 -4.65
CA SER A 551 10.04 -5.05 -3.44
C SER A 551 11.06 -3.92 -3.65
N VAL A 552 11.71 -3.88 -4.82
CA VAL A 552 12.62 -2.78 -5.20
C VAL A 552 11.86 -1.48 -5.34
N PHE A 553 10.68 -1.52 -5.96
CA PHE A 553 9.79 -0.36 -6.10
C PHE A 553 9.40 0.23 -4.74
N LEU A 554 8.97 -0.61 -3.80
CA LEU A 554 8.59 -0.19 -2.45
C LEU A 554 9.75 0.53 -1.74
N ASN A 555 10.96 -0.04 -1.80
CA ASN A 555 12.12 0.52 -1.13
C ASN A 555 12.59 1.83 -1.79
N GLU A 556 12.70 1.90 -3.13
CA GLU A 556 13.04 3.14 -3.85
C GLU A 556 12.03 4.27 -3.54
N ARG A 557 10.74 3.93 -3.45
CA ARG A 557 9.67 4.87 -3.10
C ARG A 557 9.80 5.39 -1.67
N LYS A 558 9.96 4.52 -0.68
CA LYS A 558 10.15 4.88 0.73
C LYS A 558 11.41 5.74 0.95
N ASP A 559 12.47 5.47 0.20
CA ASP A 559 13.70 6.24 0.21
C ASP A 559 13.61 7.58 -0.55
N GLY A 560 12.46 7.87 -1.17
CA GLY A 560 12.24 9.11 -1.94
C GLY A 560 13.05 9.17 -3.23
N GLN A 561 13.43 8.03 -3.83
CA GLN A 561 14.24 7.96 -5.06
C GLN A 561 13.38 8.10 -6.32
N PHE A 562 12.54 9.14 -6.38
CA PHE A 562 11.64 9.43 -7.49
C PHE A 562 11.27 10.92 -7.55
N ASP A 563 10.77 11.37 -8.71
CA ASP A 563 10.09 12.67 -8.86
C ASP A 563 8.60 12.52 -8.64
N PHE A 564 8.00 11.55 -9.31
CA PHE A 564 6.59 11.21 -9.33
C PHE A 564 6.44 9.69 -9.35
N ALA A 565 5.62 9.12 -8.49
CA ALA A 565 5.50 7.67 -8.37
C ALA A 565 4.04 7.21 -8.29
N ARG A 566 3.81 5.97 -8.72
CA ARG A 566 2.57 5.24 -8.43
C ARG A 566 2.44 5.01 -6.94
N GLU A 567 1.24 5.23 -6.43
CA GLU A 567 0.87 5.04 -5.05
C GLU A 567 -0.50 4.37 -4.94
N GLY A 568 -0.83 3.92 -3.76
CA GLY A 568 -2.15 3.41 -3.42
C GLY A 568 -2.26 3.17 -1.94
N TRP A 569 -3.41 3.53 -1.38
CA TRP A 569 -3.71 3.26 0.03
C TRP A 569 -5.11 2.67 0.16
N LEU A 570 -5.19 1.53 0.80
CA LEU A 570 -6.42 0.94 1.31
C LEU A 570 -6.47 1.19 2.81
N ALA A 571 -7.60 1.64 3.32
CA ALA A 571 -7.73 1.91 4.74
C ALA A 571 -7.56 0.63 5.57
N ASP A 572 -6.91 0.74 6.71
CA ASP A 572 -6.73 -0.35 7.67
C ASP A 572 -7.93 -0.49 8.62
N TYR A 573 -8.68 0.61 8.76
CA TYR A 573 -9.91 0.73 9.55
C TYR A 573 -10.77 1.88 9.01
N ASN A 574 -12.09 1.85 9.32
CA ASN A 574 -13.06 2.82 8.76
C ASN A 574 -13.13 4.11 9.57
N ASP A 575 -12.07 4.90 9.54
CA ASP A 575 -11.99 6.24 10.12
C ASP A 575 -11.04 7.10 9.25
N PRO A 576 -11.39 8.36 8.92
CA PRO A 576 -10.59 9.21 8.04
C PRO A 576 -9.16 9.47 8.50
N ILE A 577 -8.91 9.37 9.81
CA ILE A 577 -7.55 9.55 10.34
C ILE A 577 -6.57 8.52 9.74
N ASN A 578 -7.05 7.32 9.37
CA ASN A 578 -6.22 6.32 8.70
C ASN A 578 -5.61 6.83 7.39
N MET A 579 -6.38 7.61 6.64
CA MET A 579 -5.92 8.22 5.39
C MET A 579 -5.02 9.45 5.63
N LEU A 580 -5.11 10.06 6.82
CA LEU A 580 -4.43 11.32 7.14
C LEU A 580 -3.14 11.10 7.95
N GLU A 581 -3.16 10.22 8.94
CA GLU A 581 -2.03 10.07 9.87
C GLU A 581 -0.78 9.41 9.26
N MET A 582 -0.91 8.77 8.10
CA MET A 582 0.23 8.22 7.37
C MET A 582 1.22 9.30 6.89
N TRP A 583 0.78 10.54 6.76
CA TRP A 583 1.57 11.65 6.22
C TRP A 583 2.38 12.44 7.26
N ILE A 584 2.33 12.08 8.54
CA ILE A 584 3.11 12.77 9.57
C ILE A 584 4.61 12.63 9.33
N THR A 585 5.37 13.62 9.81
CA THR A 585 6.82 13.59 9.78
C THR A 585 7.35 12.32 10.45
N GLY A 586 8.23 11.59 9.76
CA GLY A 586 8.85 10.35 10.25
C GLY A 586 8.00 9.08 10.10
N SER A 587 6.76 9.17 9.59
CA SER A 587 5.99 7.96 9.25
C SER A 587 6.68 7.17 8.13
N GLY A 588 6.75 5.85 8.27
CA GLY A 588 7.27 4.94 7.24
C GLY A 588 6.42 4.90 5.97
N ASN A 589 5.18 5.39 6.03
CA ASN A 589 4.25 5.46 4.91
C ASN A 589 4.14 6.86 4.28
N ASN A 590 4.96 7.83 4.74
CA ASN A 590 5.02 9.17 4.18
C ASN A 590 5.95 9.20 2.94
N ASP A 591 5.50 8.59 1.86
CA ASP A 591 6.30 8.44 0.65
C ASP A 591 6.47 9.75 -0.13
N CYS A 592 5.57 10.74 0.02
CA CYS A 592 5.76 12.08 -0.51
C CYS A 592 6.89 12.87 0.18
N GLN A 593 7.50 12.34 1.25
CA GLN A 593 8.67 12.89 1.97
C GLN A 593 8.38 14.23 2.68
N TYR A 594 7.16 14.43 3.19
CA TYR A 594 6.83 15.60 3.98
C TYR A 594 7.65 15.67 5.28
N GLY A 595 8.12 16.86 5.64
CA GLY A 595 8.88 17.10 6.89
C GLY A 595 10.27 16.44 6.92
N ARG A 596 10.80 15.96 5.81
CA ARG A 596 12.11 15.26 5.71
C ARG A 596 13.17 16.11 5.03
#